data_215f4343ab73ceed3cd9bd6db0f76e3a
#
_entry.id   215f4343ab73ceed3cd9bd6db0f76e3a
#
_cell.length_a   1.000
_cell.length_b   1.000
_cell.length_c   1.000
_cell.angle_alpha   90.00
_cell.angle_beta   90.00
_cell.angle_gamma   90.00
#
_symmetry.space_group_name_H-M   'P 1'
#
loop_
_entity.id
_entity.type
_entity.pdbx_description
1 polymer ?
#
loop_
_entity_poly.entity_id
_entity_poly.type
_entity_poly.pdbx_seq_one_letter_code
_entity_poly.pdbx_strand_id
1 'polypeptide(L)'
;SDNCPAEMMTANDILVYIQKTGISNVTLTGGEPLIQTGIYELIDLLCQNGLDVEIETNGSEDISPFRQMKIMPSFTLDYKLPSSGMERFMEMKNYDFLTKNDTIKFVCGSNEDLQKALEIIEKKHLTKKCAVYLSPVFGKIEPREIVDFML
;
A
#
# COMPACT_ATOMS: atom_id res chain seq x y z
N SER A 1 -9.51 -10.43 15.42
CA SER A 1 -10.12 -11.59 16.10
C SER A 1 -9.06 -12.67 16.28
N ASP A 2 -8.60 -12.88 17.51
CA ASP A 2 -7.43 -13.70 17.88
C ASP A 2 -7.64 -15.23 17.78
N ASN A 3 -8.66 -15.70 17.08
CA ASN A 3 -9.04 -17.12 17.02
C ASN A 3 -9.26 -17.64 15.58
N CYS A 4 -8.72 -16.99 14.55
CA CYS A 4 -8.70 -17.62 13.24
C CYS A 4 -7.48 -18.56 13.19
N PRO A 5 -7.64 -19.87 12.96
CA PRO A 5 -6.52 -20.76 12.81
C PRO A 5 -5.70 -20.33 11.59
N ALA A 6 -4.44 -19.92 11.83
CA ALA A 6 -3.52 -19.62 10.77
C ALA A 6 -2.96 -20.95 10.22
N GLU A 7 -3.11 -21.15 8.92
CA GLU A 7 -2.45 -22.25 8.22
C GLU A 7 -1.09 -21.77 7.72
N MET A 8 -0.04 -22.51 8.04
CA MET A 8 1.30 -22.23 7.53
C MET A 8 1.43 -22.84 6.12
N MET A 9 1.66 -21.99 5.15
CA MET A 9 1.84 -22.37 3.75
C MET A 9 3.20 -21.92 3.25
N THR A 10 3.84 -22.72 2.42
CA THR A 10 5.04 -22.28 1.67
C THR A 10 4.64 -21.36 0.51
N ALA A 11 5.60 -20.58 -0.02
CA ALA A 11 5.34 -19.74 -1.19
C ALA A 11 4.81 -20.56 -2.39
N ASN A 12 5.33 -21.78 -2.60
CA ASN A 12 4.84 -22.69 -3.64
C ASN A 12 3.42 -23.17 -3.39
N ASP A 13 3.04 -23.48 -2.15
CA ASP A 13 1.67 -23.89 -1.81
C ASP A 13 0.68 -22.76 -2.10
N ILE A 14 1.06 -21.53 -1.77
CA ILE A 14 0.26 -20.33 -2.06
C ILE A 14 0.11 -20.15 -3.58
N LEU A 15 1.20 -20.25 -4.35
CA LEU A 15 1.15 -20.15 -5.81
C LEU A 15 0.21 -21.21 -6.40
N VAL A 16 0.37 -22.48 -6.01
CA VAL A 16 -0.48 -23.60 -6.49
C VAL A 16 -1.95 -23.36 -6.13
N TYR A 17 -2.21 -22.85 -4.93
CA TYR A 17 -3.57 -22.50 -4.51
C TYR A 17 -4.18 -21.42 -5.41
N ILE A 18 -3.46 -20.31 -5.65
CA ILE A 18 -3.91 -19.21 -6.51
C ILE A 18 -4.15 -19.70 -7.94
N GLN A 19 -3.23 -20.47 -8.51
CA GLN A 19 -3.37 -21.01 -9.88
C GLN A 19 -4.63 -21.86 -10.06
N LYS A 20 -5.04 -22.61 -9.04
CA LYS A 20 -6.29 -23.41 -9.07
C LYS A 20 -7.56 -22.53 -9.13
N THR A 21 -7.49 -21.28 -8.68
CA THR A 21 -8.64 -20.37 -8.75
C THR A 21 -8.81 -19.73 -10.12
N GLY A 22 -7.80 -19.73 -10.97
CA GLY A 22 -7.79 -19.06 -12.26
C GLY A 22 -7.71 -17.53 -12.18
N ILE A 23 -7.44 -16.98 -11.00
CA ILE A 23 -7.30 -15.53 -10.77
C ILE A 23 -5.88 -15.11 -11.14
N SER A 24 -5.74 -13.95 -11.81
CA SER A 24 -4.45 -13.35 -12.17
C SER A 24 -4.03 -12.19 -11.25
N ASN A 25 -4.97 -11.55 -10.55
CA ASN A 25 -4.69 -10.41 -9.68
C ASN A 25 -4.67 -10.85 -8.23
N VAL A 26 -3.61 -10.48 -7.51
CA VAL A 26 -3.39 -10.85 -6.11
C VAL A 26 -3.06 -9.60 -5.31
N THR A 27 -3.83 -9.33 -4.26
CA THR A 27 -3.52 -8.28 -3.29
C THR A 27 -2.99 -8.90 -1.99
N LEU A 28 -1.78 -8.54 -1.61
CA LEU A 28 -1.20 -8.90 -0.32
C LEU A 28 -1.46 -7.78 0.67
N THR A 29 -2.17 -8.09 1.74
CA THR A 29 -2.62 -7.14 2.77
C THR A 29 -2.70 -7.80 4.13
N GLY A 30 -3.16 -7.07 5.15
CA GLY A 30 -3.38 -7.54 6.50
C GLY A 30 -2.19 -7.29 7.42
N GLY A 31 -2.39 -6.65 8.57
CA GLY A 31 -1.32 -6.15 9.42
C GLY A 31 -0.32 -5.29 8.62
N GLU A 32 0.94 -5.68 8.60
CA GLU A 32 1.93 -5.17 7.64
C GLU A 32 2.54 -6.40 6.91
N PRO A 33 2.25 -6.58 5.60
CA PRO A 33 2.73 -7.76 4.88
C PRO A 33 4.25 -7.81 4.74
N LEU A 34 4.91 -6.66 4.65
CA LEU A 34 6.34 -6.59 4.36
C LEU A 34 7.25 -7.02 5.52
N ILE A 35 6.72 -7.15 6.75
CA ILE A 35 7.48 -7.71 7.89
C ILE A 35 7.47 -9.24 7.92
N GLN A 36 6.67 -9.90 7.07
CA GLN A 36 6.55 -11.34 7.10
C GLN A 36 7.80 -12.02 6.54
N THR A 37 8.30 -13.03 7.26
CA THR A 37 9.42 -13.83 6.80
C THR A 37 9.05 -14.53 5.48
N GLY A 38 9.94 -14.44 4.47
CA GLY A 38 9.71 -15.05 3.15
C GLY A 38 8.82 -14.26 2.21
N ILE A 39 8.39 -13.05 2.59
CA ILE A 39 7.50 -12.23 1.76
C ILE A 39 8.15 -11.84 0.43
N TYR A 40 9.45 -11.56 0.42
CA TYR A 40 10.18 -11.22 -0.80
C TYR A 40 10.14 -12.36 -1.80
N GLU A 41 10.45 -13.58 -1.35
CA GLU A 41 10.44 -14.80 -2.17
C GLU A 41 9.04 -15.12 -2.69
N LEU A 42 8.02 -14.92 -1.86
CA LEU A 42 6.63 -15.10 -2.28
C LEU A 42 6.26 -14.12 -3.40
N ILE A 43 6.52 -12.83 -3.22
CA ILE A 43 6.20 -11.80 -4.21
C ILE A 43 6.93 -12.06 -5.53
N ASP A 44 8.24 -12.34 -5.47
CA ASP A 44 9.04 -12.64 -6.65
C ASP A 44 8.50 -13.87 -7.39
N LEU A 45 8.18 -14.94 -6.67
CA LEU A 45 7.59 -16.15 -7.24
C LEU A 45 6.25 -15.89 -7.94
N LEU A 46 5.36 -15.13 -7.30
CA LEU A 46 4.05 -14.80 -7.87
C LEU A 46 4.19 -13.95 -9.14
N CYS A 47 5.01 -12.88 -9.09
CA CYS A 47 5.27 -12.03 -10.25
C CYS A 47 5.90 -12.80 -11.41
N GLN A 48 6.89 -13.67 -11.16
CA GLN A 48 7.52 -14.48 -12.19
C GLN A 48 6.59 -15.51 -12.84
N ASN A 49 5.50 -15.88 -12.15
CA ASN A 49 4.46 -16.77 -12.69
C ASN A 49 3.32 -16.01 -13.38
N GLY A 50 3.51 -14.72 -13.68
CA GLY A 50 2.57 -13.93 -14.48
C GLY A 50 1.35 -13.42 -13.71
N LEU A 51 1.42 -13.38 -12.37
CA LEU A 51 0.38 -12.78 -11.55
C LEU A 51 0.64 -11.28 -11.38
N ASP A 52 -0.41 -10.47 -11.46
CA ASP A 52 -0.40 -9.06 -11.11
C ASP A 52 -0.49 -8.95 -9.58
N VAL A 53 0.63 -8.61 -8.95
CA VAL A 53 0.73 -8.54 -7.48
C VAL A 53 0.68 -7.09 -7.03
N GLU A 54 -0.31 -6.77 -6.20
CA GLU A 54 -0.42 -5.51 -5.47
C GLU A 54 -0.11 -5.74 -3.99
N ILE A 55 0.60 -4.81 -3.36
CA ILE A 55 0.94 -4.86 -1.94
C ILE A 55 0.35 -3.63 -1.25
N GLU A 56 -0.62 -3.85 -0.35
CA GLU A 56 -1.10 -2.80 0.55
C GLU A 56 -0.23 -2.75 1.80
N THR A 57 0.49 -1.65 1.98
CA THR A 57 1.44 -1.45 3.08
C THR A 57 1.19 -0.15 3.83
N ASN A 58 1.46 -0.14 5.12
CA ASN A 58 1.45 1.08 5.94
C ASN A 58 2.68 1.99 5.72
N GLY A 59 3.62 1.57 4.86
CA GLY A 59 4.80 2.35 4.48
C GLY A 59 5.91 2.38 5.53
N SER A 60 5.89 1.53 6.56
CA SER A 60 6.94 1.45 7.58
C SER A 60 8.19 0.72 7.10
N GLU A 61 8.03 -0.20 6.14
CA GLU A 61 9.11 -1.02 5.62
C GLU A 61 9.67 -0.47 4.31
N ASP A 62 10.96 -0.70 4.04
CA ASP A 62 11.65 -0.28 2.82
C ASP A 62 11.16 -1.07 1.60
N ILE A 63 10.58 -0.38 0.61
CA ILE A 63 10.12 -1.00 -0.64
C ILE A 63 11.21 -1.07 -1.72
N SER A 64 12.37 -0.48 -1.51
CA SER A 64 13.43 -0.39 -2.52
C SER A 64 13.94 -1.75 -3.03
N PRO A 65 13.99 -2.84 -2.21
CA PRO A 65 14.39 -4.16 -2.69
C PRO A 65 13.47 -4.69 -3.80
N PHE A 66 12.17 -4.44 -3.68
CA PHE A 66 11.16 -4.90 -4.65
C PHE A 66 11.27 -4.18 -6.00
N ARG A 67 11.89 -2.99 -6.03
CA ARG A 67 12.16 -2.24 -7.27
C ARG A 67 13.33 -2.78 -8.08
N GLN A 68 14.06 -3.74 -7.52
CA GLN A 68 15.14 -4.46 -8.22
C GLN A 68 14.68 -5.80 -8.82
N MET A 69 13.46 -6.21 -8.58
CA MET A 69 12.87 -7.41 -9.17
C MET A 69 12.74 -7.27 -10.68
N LYS A 70 12.90 -8.38 -11.40
CA LYS A 70 12.74 -8.45 -12.87
C LYS A 70 11.30 -8.08 -13.30
N ILE A 71 10.33 -8.53 -12.53
CA ILE A 71 8.91 -8.19 -12.67
C ILE A 71 8.51 -7.60 -11.32
N MET A 72 8.20 -6.31 -11.32
CA MET A 72 7.94 -5.56 -10.08
C MET A 72 6.47 -5.65 -9.71
N PRO A 73 6.15 -5.80 -8.41
CA PRO A 73 4.80 -5.62 -7.91
C PRO A 73 4.40 -4.15 -7.94
N SER A 74 3.10 -3.87 -7.85
CA SER A 74 2.57 -2.55 -7.52
C SER A 74 2.38 -2.40 -6.01
N PHE A 75 2.37 -1.14 -5.55
CA PHE A 75 2.15 -0.81 -4.14
C PHE A 75 0.99 0.15 -3.98
N THR A 76 0.17 -0.09 -2.96
CA THR A 76 -0.72 0.90 -2.37
C THR A 76 -0.17 1.26 -0.99
N LEU A 77 0.45 2.45 -0.88
CA LEU A 77 0.99 2.97 0.37
C LEU A 77 -0.06 3.80 1.11
N ASP A 78 -0.35 3.43 2.34
CA ASP A 78 -1.25 4.17 3.22
C ASP A 78 -0.46 5.21 4.02
N TYR A 79 -0.53 6.49 3.61
CA TYR A 79 0.12 7.58 4.34
C TYR A 79 -0.57 7.84 5.68
N LYS A 80 0.18 7.73 6.76
CA LYS A 80 -0.31 7.95 8.12
C LYS A 80 -0.26 9.44 8.47
N LEU A 81 -1.41 10.10 8.34
CA LEU A 81 -1.58 11.52 8.64
C LEU A 81 -1.52 11.83 10.16
N PRO A 82 -1.38 13.10 10.57
CA PRO A 82 -1.21 13.50 11.96
C PRO A 82 -2.26 12.92 12.89
N SER A 83 -3.53 12.88 12.49
CA SER A 83 -4.63 12.32 13.28
C SER A 83 -4.45 10.85 13.67
N SER A 84 -3.64 10.10 12.91
CA SER A 84 -3.29 8.71 13.20
C SER A 84 -2.26 8.55 14.31
N GLY A 85 -1.44 9.58 14.57
CA GLY A 85 -0.28 9.54 15.48
C GLY A 85 0.87 8.62 15.03
N MET A 86 0.79 8.07 13.81
CA MET A 86 1.72 7.04 13.30
C MET A 86 2.71 7.55 12.25
N GLU A 87 2.63 8.83 11.85
CA GLU A 87 3.48 9.42 10.80
C GLU A 87 4.98 9.19 11.04
N ARG A 88 5.43 9.25 12.30
CA ARG A 88 6.84 9.05 12.70
C ARG A 88 7.43 7.66 12.39
N PHE A 89 6.58 6.67 12.13
CA PHE A 89 7.00 5.30 11.85
C PHE A 89 7.11 5.00 10.35
N MET A 90 6.82 5.97 9.50
CA MET A 90 6.88 5.79 8.06
C MET A 90 8.30 5.92 7.52
N GLU A 91 8.66 5.05 6.56
CA GLU A 91 9.90 5.17 5.81
C GLU A 91 9.71 6.17 4.65
N MET A 92 10.12 7.41 4.88
CA MET A 92 9.89 8.52 3.95
C MET A 92 10.61 8.40 2.61
N LYS A 93 11.62 7.51 2.50
CA LYS A 93 12.31 7.23 1.24
C LYS A 93 11.44 6.45 0.27
N ASN A 94 10.46 5.70 0.75
CA ASN A 94 9.55 4.94 -0.08
C ASN A 94 8.89 5.79 -1.18
N TYR A 95 8.61 7.07 -0.89
CA TYR A 95 7.97 7.98 -1.85
C TYR A 95 8.86 8.37 -3.03
N ASP A 96 10.16 8.12 -2.93
CA ASP A 96 11.10 8.35 -4.03
C ASP A 96 11.12 7.17 -5.01
N PHE A 97 10.65 6.00 -4.58
CA PHE A 97 10.54 4.77 -5.37
C PHE A 97 9.16 4.54 -6.00
N LEU A 98 8.20 5.43 -5.81
CA LEU A 98 6.87 5.30 -6.41
C LEU A 98 6.91 5.46 -7.92
N THR A 99 6.09 4.66 -8.60
CA THR A 99 5.95 4.62 -10.06
C THR A 99 4.49 4.83 -10.47
N LYS A 100 4.23 4.90 -11.78
CA LYS A 100 2.87 5.07 -12.31
C LYS A 100 1.92 3.90 -12.02
N ASN A 101 2.46 2.75 -11.66
CA ASN A 101 1.67 1.57 -11.29
C ASN A 101 1.29 1.54 -9.82
N ASP A 102 1.78 2.51 -9.05
CA ASP A 102 1.54 2.56 -7.61
C ASP A 102 0.42 3.55 -7.26
N THR A 103 -0.06 3.38 -6.05
CA THR A 103 -1.06 4.24 -5.43
C THR A 103 -0.56 4.73 -4.07
N ILE A 104 -0.86 5.97 -3.75
CA ILE A 104 -0.77 6.47 -2.38
C ILE A 104 -2.16 6.83 -1.89
N LYS A 105 -2.48 6.41 -0.67
CA LYS A 105 -3.75 6.64 -0.02
C LYS A 105 -3.57 7.47 1.24
N PHE A 106 -4.31 8.56 1.34
CA PHE A 106 -4.40 9.40 2.53
C PHE A 106 -5.77 9.20 3.16
N VAL A 107 -5.80 8.73 4.41
CA VAL A 107 -7.04 8.55 5.18
C VAL A 107 -7.21 9.75 6.10
N CYS A 108 -8.09 10.69 5.68
CA CYS A 108 -8.25 12.00 6.30
C CYS A 108 -9.38 11.98 7.34
N GLY A 109 -9.10 12.40 8.55
CA GLY A 109 -10.07 12.52 9.63
C GLY A 109 -10.38 13.98 10.00
N SER A 110 -9.69 14.95 9.40
CA SER A 110 -9.84 16.38 9.72
C SER A 110 -9.36 17.28 8.58
N ASN A 111 -9.67 18.58 8.66
CA ASN A 111 -9.10 19.57 7.75
C ASN A 111 -7.58 19.70 7.88
N GLU A 112 -7.02 19.48 9.06
CA GLU A 112 -5.57 19.45 9.28
C GLU A 112 -4.92 18.31 8.49
N ASP A 113 -5.55 17.13 8.47
CA ASP A 113 -5.10 16.01 7.65
C ASP A 113 -5.13 16.34 6.16
N LEU A 114 -6.18 17.02 5.67
CA LEU A 114 -6.27 17.44 4.27
C LEU A 114 -5.15 18.42 3.89
N GLN A 115 -4.87 19.42 4.74
CA GLN A 115 -3.77 20.36 4.52
C GLN A 115 -2.42 19.65 4.51
N LYS A 116 -2.22 18.71 5.43
CA LYS A 116 -0.99 17.91 5.49
C LYS A 116 -0.84 17.00 4.26
N ALA A 117 -1.93 16.38 3.81
CA ALA A 117 -1.93 15.58 2.60
C ALA A 117 -1.50 16.42 1.38
N LEU A 118 -2.08 17.63 1.22
CA LEU A 118 -1.73 18.54 0.13
C LEU A 118 -0.25 18.92 0.17
N GLU A 119 0.27 19.30 1.35
CA GLU A 119 1.70 19.60 1.55
C GLU A 119 2.61 18.47 1.04
N ILE A 120 2.28 17.22 1.41
CA ILE A 120 3.08 16.06 1.02
C ILE A 120 2.93 15.77 -0.48
N ILE A 121 1.72 15.88 -1.03
CA ILE A 121 1.45 15.67 -2.47
C ILE A 121 2.30 16.64 -3.30
N GLU A 122 2.31 17.90 -2.94
CA GLU A 122 3.07 18.94 -3.64
C GLU A 122 4.58 18.76 -3.46
N LYS A 123 5.05 18.63 -2.22
CA LYS A 123 6.47 18.50 -1.87
C LYS A 123 7.13 17.30 -2.54
N LYS A 124 6.43 16.18 -2.62
CA LYS A 124 6.94 14.93 -3.23
C LYS A 124 6.53 14.77 -4.69
N HIS A 125 5.77 15.72 -5.25
CA HIS A 125 5.24 15.68 -6.62
C HIS A 125 4.49 14.38 -6.94
N LEU A 126 3.66 13.90 -5.99
CA LEU A 126 3.07 12.57 -6.03
C LEU A 126 2.16 12.37 -7.25
N THR A 127 1.37 13.36 -7.64
CA THR A 127 0.47 13.28 -8.81
C THR A 127 1.19 13.08 -10.13
N LYS A 128 2.51 13.37 -10.18
CA LYS A 128 3.36 13.09 -11.35
C LYS A 128 3.94 11.67 -11.34
N LYS A 129 3.96 11.02 -10.17
CA LYS A 129 4.58 9.72 -9.96
C LYS A 129 3.58 8.57 -9.95
N CYS A 130 2.44 8.73 -9.29
CA CYS A 130 1.49 7.66 -8.99
C CYS A 130 0.06 8.18 -8.89
N ALA A 131 -0.90 7.25 -8.73
CA ALA A 131 -2.26 7.61 -8.35
C ALA A 131 -2.31 8.10 -6.89
N VAL A 132 -3.14 9.11 -6.61
CA VAL A 132 -3.32 9.66 -5.26
C VAL A 132 -4.79 9.61 -4.90
N TYR A 133 -5.11 8.98 -3.77
CA TYR A 133 -6.45 8.87 -3.23
C TYR A 133 -6.57 9.54 -1.87
N LEU A 134 -7.63 10.32 -1.68
CA LEU A 134 -8.05 10.87 -0.41
C LEU A 134 -9.32 10.13 0.02
N SER A 135 -9.31 9.57 1.21
CA SER A 135 -10.45 8.81 1.76
C SER A 135 -10.86 9.39 3.12
N PRO A 136 -12.16 9.56 3.39
CA PRO A 136 -12.61 10.04 4.69
C PRO A 136 -12.52 8.96 5.76
N VAL A 137 -12.17 9.36 6.99
CA VAL A 137 -12.47 8.56 8.19
C VAL A 137 -13.96 8.67 8.46
N PHE A 138 -14.65 7.53 8.49
CA PHE A 138 -16.09 7.48 8.74
C PHE A 138 -16.47 8.22 10.03
N GLY A 139 -17.46 9.11 9.93
CA GLY A 139 -17.96 9.89 11.07
C GLY A 139 -17.01 11.00 11.58
N LYS A 140 -15.91 11.29 10.87
CA LYS A 140 -14.96 12.36 11.24
C LYS A 140 -14.98 13.52 10.24
N ILE A 141 -15.00 13.20 8.94
CA ILE A 141 -15.07 14.18 7.86
C ILE A 141 -16.01 13.65 6.79
N GLU A 142 -16.81 14.53 6.21
CA GLU A 142 -17.74 14.14 5.16
C GLU A 142 -17.01 14.03 3.80
N PRO A 143 -17.37 13.05 2.94
CA PRO A 143 -16.77 12.92 1.61
C PRO A 143 -16.87 14.20 0.78
N ARG A 144 -17.95 14.97 0.95
CA ARG A 144 -18.14 16.25 0.27
C ARG A 144 -17.06 17.26 0.64
N GLU A 145 -16.64 17.32 1.90
CA GLU A 145 -15.58 18.24 2.34
C GLU A 145 -14.25 17.94 1.63
N ILE A 146 -13.95 16.65 1.39
CA ILE A 146 -12.77 16.25 0.60
C ILE A 146 -12.90 16.72 -0.83
N VAL A 147 -14.07 16.52 -1.46
CA VAL A 147 -14.31 16.97 -2.85
C VAL A 147 -14.21 18.48 -2.96
N ASP A 148 -14.85 19.23 -2.07
CA ASP A 148 -14.79 20.71 -2.05
C ASP A 148 -13.35 21.23 -1.82
N PHE A 149 -12.53 20.49 -1.06
CA PHE A 149 -11.13 20.79 -0.85
C PHE A 149 -10.26 20.56 -2.10
N MET A 150 -10.61 19.58 -2.94
CA MET A 150 -9.85 19.21 -4.15
C MET A 150 -10.15 20.13 -5.34
N LEU A 151 -11.26 20.88 -5.34
CA LEU A 151 -11.70 21.79 -6.40
C LEU A 151 -11.11 23.19 -6.25
#